data_d61a1b1ebc136b99e0040c7b22ed40ea
#
_entry.id   d61a1b1ebc136b99e0040c7b22ed40ea
#
_cell.length_a   1.000
_cell.length_b   1.000
_cell.length_c   1.000
_cell.angle_alpha   90.00
_cell.angle_beta   90.00
_cell.angle_gamma   90.00
#
_symmetry.space_group_name_H-M   'P 1'
#
loop_
_entity.id
_entity.type
_entity.pdbx_description
1 polymer ?
#
loop_
_entity_poly.entity_id
_entity_poly.type
_entity_poly.pdbx_seq_one_letter_code
_entity_poly.pdbx_strand_id
1 'polypeptide(L)'
;MIVVSDTSPLLSLTLVGQLDLLRQLYGSIVIPEAVRDELIVGGAAYGDGDEVIAQTWISVRPVNNPIVLKLLQRELDRGEAEALALAIDLKADLILLDDFKARRLADDLDLPHTGVIDLLGEAKRLNYVASIKPTLDALINRAHFHVSQKLYQRTLQSAGELDDAHTA
;
A
#
# COMPACT_ATOMS: atom_id res chain seq x y z
N MET A 1 8.86 6.65 13.10
CA MET A 1 8.28 5.43 12.48
C MET A 1 8.84 5.30 11.06
N ILE A 2 9.40 4.14 10.73
CA ILE A 2 9.91 3.81 9.39
C ILE A 2 8.84 2.99 8.67
N VAL A 3 8.30 3.54 7.59
CA VAL A 3 7.29 2.87 6.76
C VAL A 3 7.84 2.67 5.36
N VAL A 4 7.88 1.42 4.92
CA VAL A 4 8.27 1.03 3.55
C VAL A 4 7.03 0.77 2.72
N SER A 5 7.06 1.07 1.44
CA SER A 5 5.95 0.75 0.53
C SER A 5 6.41 0.02 -0.72
N ASP A 6 5.59 -0.93 -1.16
CA ASP A 6 5.58 -1.47 -2.49
C ASP A 6 4.90 -0.50 -3.49
N THR A 7 4.96 -0.79 -4.77
CA THR A 7 4.43 0.04 -5.87
C THR A 7 2.91 0.14 -5.84
N SER A 8 2.21 -0.96 -5.63
CA SER A 8 0.76 -1.06 -5.78
C SER A 8 -0.02 -0.11 -4.84
N PRO A 9 0.28 0.00 -3.54
CA PRO A 9 -0.41 0.92 -2.65
C PRO A 9 -0.26 2.39 -3.08
N LEU A 10 0.93 2.78 -3.55
CA LEU A 10 1.21 4.14 -4.00
C LEU A 10 0.42 4.49 -5.26
N LEU A 11 0.45 3.63 -6.28
CA LEU A 11 -0.28 3.86 -7.52
C LEU A 11 -1.80 3.85 -7.30
N SER A 12 -2.31 2.89 -6.53
CA SER A 12 -3.74 2.79 -6.26
C SER A 12 -4.28 4.04 -5.58
N LEU A 13 -3.57 4.56 -4.57
CA LEU A 13 -3.97 5.79 -3.88
C LEU A 13 -3.83 7.03 -4.78
N THR A 14 -2.81 7.09 -5.63
CA THR A 14 -2.66 8.18 -6.60
C THR A 14 -3.81 8.20 -7.60
N LEU A 15 -4.17 7.05 -8.17
CA LEU A 15 -5.27 6.91 -9.13
C LEU A 15 -6.62 7.39 -8.59
N VAL A 16 -6.83 7.29 -7.29
CA VAL A 16 -8.06 7.75 -6.65
C VAL A 16 -7.92 9.11 -5.95
N GLY A 17 -6.78 9.79 -6.14
CA GLY A 17 -6.54 11.13 -5.58
C GLY A 17 -6.37 11.16 -4.06
N GLN A 18 -5.91 10.06 -3.46
CA GLN A 18 -5.77 9.90 -2.01
C GLN A 18 -4.33 9.63 -1.54
N LEU A 19 -3.33 9.92 -2.38
CA LEU A 19 -1.92 9.69 -2.02
C LEU A 19 -1.52 10.42 -0.72
N ASP A 20 -2.05 11.62 -0.49
CA ASP A 20 -1.74 12.43 0.69
C ASP A 20 -2.17 11.79 2.03
N LEU A 21 -3.08 10.80 2.01
CA LEU A 21 -3.41 10.04 3.22
C LEU A 21 -2.19 9.34 3.82
N LEU A 22 -1.25 8.88 3.00
CA LEU A 22 -0.01 8.28 3.48
C LEU A 22 0.83 9.28 4.28
N ARG A 23 0.93 10.51 3.80
CA ARG A 23 1.62 11.58 4.52
C ARG A 23 0.92 11.95 5.82
N GLN A 24 -0.40 12.02 5.81
CA GLN A 24 -1.19 12.33 7.01
C GLN A 24 -1.07 11.23 8.07
N LEU A 25 -1.06 9.94 7.66
CA LEU A 25 -0.97 8.82 8.58
C LEU A 25 0.45 8.57 9.10
N TYR A 26 1.46 8.68 8.23
CA TYR A 26 2.80 8.19 8.51
C TYR A 26 3.90 9.26 8.45
N GLY A 27 3.61 10.43 7.91
CA GLY A 27 4.55 11.53 7.73
C GLY A 27 5.49 11.33 6.54
N SER A 28 6.21 10.21 6.47
CA SER A 28 7.13 9.89 5.37
C SER A 28 7.09 8.42 5.02
N ILE A 29 7.42 8.13 3.75
CA ILE A 29 7.48 6.78 3.19
C ILE A 29 8.88 6.55 2.60
N VAL A 30 9.38 5.34 2.73
CA VAL A 30 10.62 4.88 2.10
C VAL A 30 10.28 3.84 1.05
N ILE A 31 10.89 3.93 -0.13
CA ILE A 31 10.71 2.97 -1.22
C ILE A 31 12.08 2.46 -1.70
N PRO A 32 12.18 1.22 -2.18
CA PRO A 32 13.39 0.73 -2.81
C PRO A 32 13.54 1.25 -4.24
N GLU A 33 14.70 1.04 -4.84
CA GLU A 33 14.99 1.47 -6.22
C GLU A 33 14.09 0.78 -7.24
N ALA A 34 13.76 -0.50 -7.04
CA ALA A 34 12.86 -1.21 -7.94
C ALA A 34 11.46 -0.57 -7.99
N VAL A 35 10.91 -0.17 -6.84
CA VAL A 35 9.61 0.51 -6.78
C VAL A 35 9.68 1.86 -7.48
N ARG A 36 10.75 2.64 -7.29
CA ARG A 36 10.97 3.88 -8.07
C ARG A 36 10.97 3.60 -9.56
N ASP A 37 11.71 2.58 -10.01
CA ASP A 37 11.82 2.23 -11.43
C ASP A 37 10.47 1.80 -12.01
N GLU A 38 9.69 1.02 -11.27
CA GLU A 38 8.34 0.62 -11.65
C GLU A 38 7.38 1.82 -11.74
N LEU A 39 7.47 2.77 -10.81
CA LEU A 39 6.70 4.01 -10.85
C LEU A 39 7.02 4.84 -12.09
N ILE A 40 8.30 4.93 -12.49
CA ILE A 40 8.72 5.62 -13.71
C ILE A 40 8.14 4.93 -14.95
N VAL A 41 8.27 3.62 -15.06
CA VAL A 41 7.81 2.84 -16.21
C VAL A 41 6.28 2.74 -16.23
N GLY A 42 5.66 2.40 -15.12
CA GLY A 42 4.21 2.29 -15.00
C GLY A 42 3.51 3.65 -15.09
N GLY A 43 4.12 4.70 -14.56
CA GLY A 43 3.64 6.06 -14.66
C GLY A 43 3.58 6.59 -16.08
N ALA A 44 4.47 6.13 -16.98
CA ALA A 44 4.41 6.45 -18.40
C ALA A 44 3.13 5.91 -19.07
N ALA A 45 2.56 4.82 -18.56
CA ALA A 45 1.33 4.24 -19.08
C ALA A 45 0.05 4.89 -18.49
N TYR A 46 0.11 5.38 -17.26
CA TYR A 46 -1.04 5.90 -16.51
C TYR A 46 -0.90 7.35 -16.03
N GLY A 47 0.27 7.97 -16.20
CA GLY A 47 0.55 9.37 -15.84
C GLY A 47 0.78 9.65 -14.35
N ASP A 48 0.65 8.65 -13.48
CA ASP A 48 0.53 8.85 -12.03
C ASP A 48 1.82 8.54 -11.25
N GLY A 49 2.79 7.85 -11.85
CA GLY A 49 4.05 7.52 -11.18
C GLY A 49 4.93 8.74 -10.93
N ASP A 50 4.92 9.71 -11.83
CA ASP A 50 5.67 10.97 -11.68
C ASP A 50 5.14 11.80 -10.50
N GLU A 51 3.83 11.76 -10.23
CA GLU A 51 3.23 12.41 -9.08
C GLU A 51 3.79 11.84 -7.77
N VAL A 52 3.94 10.51 -7.68
CA VAL A 52 4.50 9.85 -6.50
C VAL A 52 5.97 10.26 -6.30
N ILE A 53 6.78 10.22 -7.37
CA ILE A 53 8.22 10.50 -7.30
C ILE A 53 8.48 11.97 -6.97
N ALA A 54 7.60 12.87 -7.35
CA ALA A 54 7.70 14.30 -7.06
C ALA A 54 7.47 14.63 -5.57
N GLN A 55 6.97 13.68 -4.77
CA GLN A 55 6.70 13.92 -3.35
C GLN A 55 7.98 14.00 -2.53
N THR A 56 8.19 15.10 -1.82
CA THR A 56 9.38 15.31 -0.97
C THR A 56 9.39 14.45 0.29
N TRP A 57 8.25 13.88 0.68
CA TRP A 57 8.10 12.99 1.84
C TRP A 57 8.24 11.50 1.47
N ILE A 58 8.47 11.19 0.21
CA ILE A 58 8.83 9.83 -0.27
C ILE A 58 10.31 9.81 -0.60
N SER A 59 11.07 8.94 0.04
CA SER A 59 12.52 8.81 -0.18
C SER A 59 12.88 7.45 -0.75
N VAL A 60 13.87 7.42 -1.63
CA VAL A 60 14.39 6.18 -2.22
C VAL A 60 15.61 5.71 -1.44
N ARG A 61 15.68 4.43 -1.12
CA ARG A 61 16.82 3.79 -0.45
C ARG A 61 17.22 2.51 -1.15
N PRO A 62 18.52 2.21 -1.26
CA PRO A 62 19.00 0.94 -1.79
C PRO A 62 18.80 -0.19 -0.77
N VAL A 63 18.60 -1.41 -1.29
CA VAL A 63 18.66 -2.64 -0.48
C VAL A 63 20.12 -3.02 -0.27
N ASN A 64 20.50 -3.32 0.98
CA ASN A 64 21.88 -3.64 1.34
C ASN A 64 22.14 -5.14 1.56
N ASN A 65 21.09 -5.96 1.62
CA ASN A 65 21.22 -7.40 1.85
C ASN A 65 20.93 -8.22 0.57
N PRO A 66 21.96 -8.49 -0.27
CA PRO A 66 21.77 -9.19 -1.53
C PRO A 66 21.34 -10.64 -1.36
N ILE A 67 21.65 -11.27 -0.23
CA ILE A 67 21.29 -12.68 0.03
C ILE A 67 19.77 -12.76 0.29
N VAL A 68 19.25 -11.93 1.18
CA VAL A 68 17.82 -11.85 1.46
C VAL A 68 17.04 -11.49 0.20
N LEU A 69 17.50 -10.48 -0.54
CA LEU A 69 16.88 -10.08 -1.79
C LEU A 69 16.79 -11.26 -2.78
N LYS A 70 17.88 -11.99 -2.98
CA LYS A 70 17.91 -13.14 -3.89
C LYS A 70 16.96 -14.27 -3.48
N LEU A 71 16.78 -14.48 -2.18
CA LEU A 71 15.81 -15.46 -1.66
C LEU A 71 14.37 -15.02 -1.93
N LEU A 72 14.05 -13.77 -1.66
CA LEU A 72 12.71 -13.21 -1.90
C LEU A 72 12.33 -13.18 -3.38
N GLN A 73 13.28 -12.89 -4.27
CA GLN A 73 13.07 -12.90 -5.73
C GLN A 73 12.74 -14.27 -6.33
N ARG A 74 12.84 -15.35 -5.55
CA ARG A 74 12.37 -16.67 -5.99
C ARG A 74 10.85 -16.78 -5.98
N GLU A 75 10.19 -15.97 -5.19
CA GLU A 75 8.75 -16.06 -4.95
C GLU A 75 7.98 -14.81 -5.35
N LEU A 76 8.65 -13.67 -5.33
CA LEU A 76 8.07 -12.35 -5.55
C LEU A 76 8.65 -11.68 -6.79
N ASP A 77 7.91 -10.71 -7.33
CA ASP A 77 8.46 -9.83 -8.34
C ASP A 77 9.55 -8.90 -7.74
N ARG A 78 10.17 -8.10 -8.60
CA ARG A 78 11.31 -7.27 -8.21
C ARG A 78 10.92 -6.21 -7.18
N GLY A 79 9.81 -5.51 -7.38
CA GLY A 79 9.34 -4.44 -6.50
C GLY A 79 9.00 -4.97 -5.12
N GLU A 80 8.19 -6.02 -5.06
CA GLU A 80 7.79 -6.68 -3.80
C GLU A 80 9.00 -7.24 -3.04
N ALA A 81 9.91 -7.92 -3.73
CA ALA A 81 11.10 -8.50 -3.13
C ALA A 81 12.03 -7.41 -2.54
N GLU A 82 12.26 -6.32 -3.28
CA GLU A 82 13.05 -5.20 -2.77
C GLU A 82 12.37 -4.46 -1.63
N ALA A 83 11.02 -4.30 -1.66
CA ALA A 83 10.29 -3.68 -0.57
C ALA A 83 10.40 -4.48 0.73
N LEU A 84 10.23 -5.81 0.69
CA LEU A 84 10.43 -6.67 1.86
C LEU A 84 11.89 -6.68 2.34
N ALA A 85 12.85 -6.78 1.43
CA ALA A 85 14.27 -6.74 1.79
C ALA A 85 14.65 -5.40 2.44
N LEU A 86 14.15 -4.29 1.91
CA LEU A 86 14.38 -2.97 2.49
C LEU A 86 13.74 -2.82 3.87
N ALA A 87 12.53 -3.37 4.06
CA ALA A 87 11.87 -3.37 5.36
C ALA A 87 12.70 -4.12 6.42
N ILE A 88 13.31 -5.24 6.03
CA ILE A 88 14.25 -5.98 6.89
C ILE A 88 15.49 -5.16 7.21
N ASP A 89 16.13 -4.60 6.18
CA ASP A 89 17.36 -3.80 6.32
C ASP A 89 17.19 -2.61 7.26
N LEU A 90 16.07 -1.91 7.14
CA LEU A 90 15.75 -0.73 7.92
C LEU A 90 15.09 -1.03 9.27
N LYS A 91 14.75 -2.30 9.55
CA LYS A 91 13.90 -2.69 10.68
C LYS A 91 12.63 -1.84 10.70
N ALA A 92 11.93 -1.82 9.56
CA ALA A 92 10.75 -0.99 9.37
C ALA A 92 9.66 -1.31 10.40
N ASP A 93 8.99 -0.28 10.86
CA ASP A 93 7.83 -0.41 11.76
C ASP A 93 6.59 -0.93 11.02
N LEU A 94 6.53 -0.69 9.71
CA LEU A 94 5.40 -1.07 8.87
C LEU A 94 5.82 -1.18 7.40
N ILE A 95 5.24 -2.14 6.68
CA ILE A 95 5.33 -2.20 5.22
C ILE A 95 3.95 -2.20 4.58
N LEU A 96 3.78 -1.41 3.53
CA LEU A 96 2.55 -1.32 2.75
C LEU A 96 2.59 -2.32 1.59
N LEU A 97 1.69 -3.31 1.63
CA LEU A 97 1.59 -4.41 0.69
C LEU A 97 0.13 -4.74 0.40
N ASP A 98 -0.24 -4.87 -0.87
CA ASP A 98 -1.58 -5.32 -1.27
C ASP A 98 -1.58 -6.74 -1.84
N ASP A 99 -0.45 -7.22 -2.36
CA ASP A 99 -0.32 -8.57 -2.88
C ASP A 99 -0.41 -9.63 -1.77
N PHE A 100 -1.23 -10.65 -2.00
CA PHE A 100 -1.48 -11.72 -1.01
C PHE A 100 -0.20 -12.50 -0.67
N LYS A 101 0.61 -12.82 -1.69
CA LYS A 101 1.83 -13.62 -1.52
C LYS A 101 2.91 -12.83 -0.76
N ALA A 102 3.07 -11.54 -1.09
CA ALA A 102 3.97 -10.65 -0.38
C ALA A 102 3.54 -10.46 1.08
N ARG A 103 2.25 -10.30 1.35
CA ARG A 103 1.71 -10.21 2.72
C ARG A 103 1.96 -11.48 3.53
N ARG A 104 1.75 -12.65 2.93
CA ARG A 104 2.04 -13.94 3.57
C ARG A 104 3.51 -14.09 3.94
N LEU A 105 4.43 -13.69 3.04
CA LEU A 105 5.86 -13.69 3.34
C LEU A 105 6.23 -12.67 4.42
N ALA A 106 5.56 -11.52 4.47
CA ALA A 106 5.73 -10.56 5.56
C ALA A 106 5.31 -11.17 6.91
N ASP A 107 4.21 -11.92 6.96
CA ASP A 107 3.80 -12.67 8.15
C ASP A 107 4.86 -13.70 8.56
N ASP A 108 5.38 -14.50 7.62
CA ASP A 108 6.40 -15.52 7.87
C ASP A 108 7.73 -14.91 8.38
N LEU A 109 7.96 -13.63 8.09
CA LEU A 109 9.13 -12.85 8.51
C LEU A 109 8.88 -11.96 9.73
N ASP A 110 7.72 -12.06 10.36
CA ASP A 110 7.29 -11.22 11.48
C ASP A 110 7.36 -9.71 11.17
N LEU A 111 7.12 -9.32 9.91
CA LEU A 111 7.09 -7.93 9.49
C LEU A 111 5.67 -7.36 9.59
N PRO A 112 5.46 -6.31 10.41
CA PRO A 112 4.17 -5.63 10.45
C PRO A 112 3.83 -5.06 9.07
N HIS A 113 2.64 -5.39 8.56
CA HIS A 113 2.20 -4.93 7.25
C HIS A 113 0.74 -4.50 7.25
N THR A 114 0.38 -3.68 6.26
CA THR A 114 -1.00 -3.25 6.01
C THR A 114 -1.23 -3.07 4.52
N GLY A 115 -2.49 -3.08 4.10
CA GLY A 115 -2.90 -2.80 2.73
C GLY A 115 -3.73 -1.52 2.64
N VAL A 116 -4.06 -1.12 1.41
CA VAL A 116 -4.83 0.11 1.15
C VAL A 116 -6.20 0.09 1.82
N ILE A 117 -6.89 -1.06 1.85
CA ILE A 117 -8.21 -1.17 2.47
C ILE A 117 -8.14 -0.95 3.98
N ASP A 118 -7.16 -1.57 4.66
CA ASP A 118 -6.96 -1.42 6.10
C ASP A 118 -6.55 0.03 6.44
N LEU A 119 -5.72 0.62 5.58
CA LEU A 119 -5.28 2.01 5.68
C LEU A 119 -6.47 3.00 5.61
N LEU A 120 -7.45 2.76 4.74
CA LEU A 120 -8.67 3.58 4.67
C LEU A 120 -9.46 3.50 5.99
N GLY A 121 -9.58 2.32 6.57
CA GLY A 121 -10.22 2.13 7.88
C GLY A 121 -9.53 2.93 8.98
N GLU A 122 -8.21 2.91 9.01
CA GLU A 122 -7.40 3.68 9.96
C GLU A 122 -7.54 5.19 9.74
N ALA A 123 -7.52 5.65 8.48
CA ALA A 123 -7.73 7.06 8.14
C ALA A 123 -9.10 7.57 8.63
N LYS A 124 -10.14 6.74 8.53
CA LYS A 124 -11.45 7.09 9.08
C LYS A 124 -11.44 7.11 10.60
N ARG A 125 -10.85 6.11 11.25
CA ARG A 125 -10.75 6.04 12.71
C ARG A 125 -10.05 7.27 13.29
N LEU A 126 -9.06 7.81 12.57
CA LEU A 126 -8.32 9.03 12.94
C LEU A 126 -8.98 10.32 12.43
N ASN A 127 -10.16 10.25 11.83
CA ASN A 127 -10.91 11.38 11.28
C ASN A 127 -10.17 12.15 10.15
N TYR A 128 -9.26 11.50 9.42
CA TYR A 128 -8.67 12.09 8.21
C TYR A 128 -9.62 12.04 7.02
N VAL A 129 -10.58 11.11 7.03
CA VAL A 129 -11.67 11.03 6.05
C VAL A 129 -13.02 10.87 6.76
N ALA A 130 -14.05 11.52 6.26
CA ALA A 130 -15.41 11.41 6.81
C ALA A 130 -16.09 10.10 6.40
N SER A 131 -15.80 9.61 5.19
CA SER A 131 -16.35 8.38 4.61
C SER A 131 -15.30 7.69 3.75
N ILE A 132 -15.21 6.36 3.87
CA ILE A 132 -14.31 5.55 3.04
C ILE A 132 -15.00 5.02 1.79
N LYS A 133 -16.34 4.97 1.76
CA LYS A 133 -17.09 4.39 0.65
C LYS A 133 -16.74 5.00 -0.72
N PRO A 134 -16.67 6.33 -0.90
CA PRO A 134 -16.30 6.92 -2.19
C PRO A 134 -14.92 6.49 -2.67
N THR A 135 -13.94 6.44 -1.76
CA THR A 135 -12.58 6.00 -2.10
C THR A 135 -12.52 4.51 -2.39
N LEU A 136 -13.23 3.68 -1.64
CA LEU A 136 -13.31 2.24 -1.86
C LEU A 136 -13.95 1.94 -3.24
N ASP A 137 -15.03 2.63 -3.59
CA ASP A 137 -15.68 2.51 -4.89
C ASP A 137 -14.73 2.96 -6.03
N ALA A 138 -13.98 4.03 -5.83
CA ALA A 138 -12.99 4.51 -6.79
C ALA A 138 -11.82 3.53 -6.96
N LEU A 139 -11.34 2.90 -5.90
CA LEU A 139 -10.32 1.86 -5.97
C LEU A 139 -10.77 0.68 -6.82
N ILE A 140 -12.01 0.24 -6.66
CA ILE A 140 -12.59 -0.85 -7.45
C ILE A 140 -12.74 -0.45 -8.92
N ASN A 141 -13.28 0.73 -9.20
CA ASN A 141 -13.66 1.16 -10.54
C ASN A 141 -12.51 1.76 -11.35
N ARG A 142 -11.55 2.44 -10.70
CA ARG A 142 -10.44 3.14 -11.35
C ARG A 142 -9.11 2.42 -11.25
N ALA A 143 -8.80 1.89 -10.06
CA ALA A 143 -7.54 1.20 -9.80
C ALA A 143 -7.66 -0.31 -10.02
N HIS A 144 -8.80 -0.81 -10.47
CA HIS A 144 -9.09 -2.22 -10.69
C HIS A 144 -8.77 -3.10 -9.48
N PHE A 145 -9.00 -2.55 -8.29
CA PHE A 145 -8.76 -3.23 -7.03
C PHE A 145 -9.74 -4.40 -6.87
N HIS A 146 -9.23 -5.60 -6.65
CA HIS A 146 -10.06 -6.78 -6.46
C HIS A 146 -10.58 -6.82 -5.02
N VAL A 147 -11.88 -6.53 -4.86
CA VAL A 147 -12.57 -6.59 -3.57
C VAL A 147 -13.79 -7.49 -3.71
N SER A 148 -13.82 -8.59 -2.95
CA SER A 148 -15.02 -9.44 -2.90
C SER A 148 -16.19 -8.67 -2.28
N GLN A 149 -17.41 -9.03 -2.63
CA GLN A 149 -18.59 -8.40 -2.03
C GLN A 149 -18.62 -8.56 -0.51
N LYS A 150 -18.16 -9.71 0.01
CA LYS A 150 -18.03 -9.95 1.44
C LYS A 150 -17.04 -9.00 2.10
N LEU A 151 -15.86 -8.80 1.50
CA LEU A 151 -14.85 -7.87 2.00
C LEU A 151 -15.35 -6.42 1.93
N TYR A 152 -15.99 -6.03 0.84
CA TYR A 152 -16.61 -4.72 0.66
C TYR A 152 -17.60 -4.41 1.79
N GLN A 153 -18.55 -5.30 2.03
CA GLN A 153 -19.54 -5.14 3.09
C GLN A 153 -18.90 -5.09 4.48
N ARG A 154 -17.95 -5.98 4.77
CA ARG A 154 -17.22 -5.97 6.05
C ARG A 154 -16.46 -4.67 6.28
N THR A 155 -15.81 -4.17 5.25
CA THR A 155 -15.03 -2.92 5.33
C THR A 155 -15.94 -1.74 5.65
N LEU A 156 -17.07 -1.60 4.95
CA LEU A 156 -18.02 -0.53 5.22
C LEU A 156 -18.71 -0.69 6.58
N GLN A 157 -19.06 -1.91 6.97
CA GLN A 157 -19.66 -2.18 8.29
C GLN A 157 -18.69 -1.81 9.43
N SER A 158 -17.41 -2.20 9.32
CA SER A 158 -16.38 -1.84 10.30
C SER A 158 -16.13 -0.34 10.37
N ALA A 159 -16.38 0.39 9.27
CA ALA A 159 -16.30 1.84 9.20
C ALA A 159 -17.60 2.55 9.65
N GLY A 160 -18.64 1.80 10.00
CA GLY A 160 -19.94 2.35 10.38
C GLY A 160 -20.70 3.00 9.20
N GLU A 161 -20.47 2.53 7.97
CA GLU A 161 -21.05 3.07 6.73
C GLU A 161 -22.06 2.15 6.06
N LEU A 162 -22.34 1.00 6.66
CA LEU A 162 -23.50 0.16 6.36
C LEU A 162 -24.43 0.19 7.56
N ASP A 163 -25.69 0.50 7.33
CA ASP A 163 -26.72 0.31 8.34
C ASP A 163 -26.86 -1.19 8.64
N ASP A 164 -27.01 -1.56 9.92
CA ASP A 164 -27.29 -2.94 10.38
C ASP A 164 -28.65 -3.48 9.89
N ALA A 165 -29.33 -2.78 9.00
CA ALA A 165 -30.70 -3.00 8.56
C ALA A 165 -30.89 -4.14 7.54
N HIS A 166 -29.87 -4.99 7.28
CA HIS A 166 -29.98 -6.14 6.36
C HIS A 166 -29.58 -7.48 6.98
N THR A 167 -29.71 -7.62 8.31
CA THR A 167 -29.80 -8.92 8.97
C THR A 167 -31.26 -9.21 9.34
N ALA A 168 -32.03 -9.43 8.33
CA ALA A 168 -33.32 -10.09 8.48
C ALA A 168 -33.38 -11.27 7.52
#